data_16476e5da79ff4b9d994bd65b0152e7a
#
_entry.id   16476e5da79ff4b9d994bd65b0152e7a
#
_cell.length_a   1.000
_cell.length_b   1.000
_cell.length_c   1.000
_cell.angle_alpha   90.00
_cell.angle_beta   90.00
_cell.angle_gamma   90.00
#
_symmetry.space_group_name_H-M   'P 1'
#
loop_
_entity.id
_entity.type
_entity.pdbx_description
1 polymer ?
#
loop_
_entity_poly.entity_id
_entity_poly.type
_entity_poly.pdbx_seq_one_letter_code
_entity_poly.pdbx_strand_id
1 'polypeptide(L)'
;MVRGPSSAAVALLLALAPAAVAAGDPQLDRVARALAGDPSLKVRTQAALVLGQRGAPDGIAALSRALLEDAAPAVRVAAASALGRIRGAAAEGALREAQAKDGDGAVRAAARRALDDLEQGARRVVLEECGGTAGDARARSALHGALAAQLARRGFSLVASGQPGGAGWRLKPAVLSVDVHHGGGTLRVEVKASVIAVDANGRIAAMVEGGARARSPGAPPASAAPMAAKALEAAASSICDDLATRLLAFN
;
A
#
# COMPACT_ATOMS: atom_id res chain seq x y z
N MET A 1 34.43 16.20 -57.92
CA MET A 1 33.85 14.82 -57.97
C MET A 1 34.35 14.03 -56.77
N VAL A 2 33.59 13.96 -55.74
CA VAL A 2 33.80 12.95 -54.67
C VAL A 2 32.43 12.55 -54.16
N ARG A 3 32.06 11.29 -54.35
CA ARG A 3 30.83 10.66 -53.92
C ARG A 3 30.92 10.35 -52.43
N GLY A 4 29.96 10.82 -51.65
CA GLY A 4 29.76 10.38 -50.26
C GLY A 4 29.10 9.00 -50.18
N PRO A 5 29.39 8.21 -49.13
CA PRO A 5 28.78 6.90 -48.94
C PRO A 5 27.43 6.98 -48.25
N SER A 6 26.59 6.07 -48.69
CA SER A 6 25.22 5.79 -48.27
C SER A 6 25.03 5.62 -46.77
N SER A 7 23.94 6.18 -46.29
CA SER A 7 23.34 5.86 -45.00
C SER A 7 22.90 4.40 -44.95
N ALA A 8 23.61 3.60 -44.16
CA ALA A 8 23.14 2.27 -43.75
C ALA A 8 22.06 2.42 -42.67
N ALA A 9 20.84 2.06 -43.01
CA ALA A 9 19.74 1.94 -42.05
C ALA A 9 20.05 0.80 -41.07
N VAL A 10 20.33 1.15 -39.83
CA VAL A 10 20.40 0.19 -38.73
C VAL A 10 18.96 -0.18 -38.35
N ALA A 11 18.48 -1.29 -38.88
CA ALA A 11 17.23 -1.92 -38.42
C ALA A 11 17.48 -2.48 -37.04
N LEU A 12 16.99 -1.78 -35.99
CA LEU A 12 16.94 -2.27 -34.63
C LEU A 12 15.84 -3.33 -34.56
N LEU A 13 16.20 -4.61 -34.69
CA LEU A 13 15.35 -5.74 -34.37
C LEU A 13 15.11 -5.73 -32.84
N LEU A 14 13.99 -5.15 -32.39
CA LEU A 14 13.46 -5.42 -31.08
C LEU A 14 13.04 -6.91 -31.06
N ALA A 15 13.90 -7.77 -30.53
CA ALA A 15 13.53 -9.10 -30.14
C ALA A 15 12.49 -8.98 -29.01
N LEU A 16 11.22 -9.22 -29.35
CA LEU A 16 10.16 -9.47 -28.37
C LEU A 16 10.53 -10.80 -27.70
N ALA A 17 11.26 -10.72 -26.58
CA ALA A 17 11.38 -11.86 -25.69
C ALA A 17 9.95 -12.19 -25.21
N PRO A 18 9.48 -13.43 -25.32
CA PRO A 18 8.21 -13.81 -24.71
C PRO A 18 8.36 -13.53 -23.21
N ALA A 19 7.47 -12.70 -22.68
CA ALA A 19 7.35 -12.50 -21.25
C ALA A 19 7.21 -13.90 -20.64
N ALA A 20 8.23 -14.34 -19.90
CA ALA A 20 8.14 -15.56 -19.13
C ALA A 20 6.95 -15.36 -18.19
N VAL A 21 5.85 -16.03 -18.50
CA VAL A 21 4.73 -16.20 -17.57
C VAL A 21 5.39 -16.79 -16.33
N ALA A 22 5.43 -16.02 -15.25
CA ALA A 22 5.99 -16.47 -14.00
C ALA A 22 5.26 -17.77 -13.63
N ALA A 23 5.97 -18.89 -13.75
CA ALA A 23 5.43 -20.19 -13.37
C ALA A 23 5.09 -20.08 -11.88
N GLY A 24 3.80 -20.23 -11.55
CA GLY A 24 3.35 -20.21 -10.17
C GLY A 24 4.12 -21.24 -9.34
N ASP A 25 4.19 -21.04 -8.03
CA ASP A 25 4.86 -21.99 -7.13
C ASP A 25 4.20 -23.38 -7.24
N PRO A 26 4.90 -24.42 -7.75
CA PRO A 26 4.31 -25.76 -7.92
C PRO A 26 3.77 -26.37 -6.62
N GLN A 27 4.25 -25.88 -5.47
CA GLN A 27 3.73 -26.31 -4.16
C GLN A 27 2.38 -25.65 -3.89
N LEU A 28 2.20 -24.37 -4.22
CA LEU A 28 0.92 -23.70 -4.07
C LEU A 28 -0.15 -24.30 -4.99
N ASP A 29 0.23 -24.69 -6.22
CA ASP A 29 -0.67 -25.39 -7.14
C ASP A 29 -1.15 -26.74 -6.61
N ARG A 30 -0.28 -27.47 -5.92
CA ARG A 30 -0.68 -28.74 -5.28
C ARG A 30 -1.64 -28.49 -4.13
N VAL A 31 -1.37 -27.49 -3.31
CA VAL A 31 -2.25 -27.12 -2.17
C VAL A 31 -3.60 -26.63 -2.69
N ALA A 32 -3.63 -25.81 -3.74
CA ALA A 32 -4.87 -25.35 -4.36
C ALA A 32 -5.70 -26.50 -4.93
N ARG A 33 -5.07 -27.48 -5.57
CA ARG A 33 -5.75 -28.70 -6.03
C ARG A 33 -6.29 -29.55 -4.88
N ALA A 34 -5.53 -29.70 -3.80
CA ALA A 34 -6.00 -30.40 -2.61
C ALA A 34 -7.21 -29.68 -1.98
N LEU A 35 -7.20 -28.34 -1.93
CA LEU A 35 -8.37 -27.57 -1.48
C LEU A 35 -9.59 -27.83 -2.35
N ALA A 36 -9.40 -27.90 -3.68
CA ALA A 36 -10.50 -28.01 -4.63
C ALA A 36 -11.17 -29.37 -4.67
N GLY A 37 -10.46 -30.49 -4.39
CA GLY A 37 -10.98 -31.82 -4.69
C GLY A 37 -10.56 -32.96 -3.77
N ASP A 38 -9.83 -32.72 -2.69
CA ASP A 38 -9.49 -33.82 -1.77
C ASP A 38 -10.75 -34.33 -1.05
N PRO A 39 -10.98 -35.64 -0.97
CA PRO A 39 -12.14 -36.21 -0.29
C PRO A 39 -12.16 -35.94 1.19
N SER A 40 -10.99 -35.73 1.81
CA SER A 40 -10.88 -35.47 3.25
C SER A 40 -11.17 -34.01 3.57
N LEU A 41 -12.21 -33.80 4.37
CA LEU A 41 -12.50 -32.50 4.97
C LEU A 41 -11.27 -31.87 5.66
N LYS A 42 -10.52 -32.69 6.40
CA LYS A 42 -9.33 -32.25 7.12
C LYS A 42 -8.24 -31.73 6.18
N VAL A 43 -8.03 -32.42 5.05
CA VAL A 43 -7.04 -32.00 4.04
C VAL A 43 -7.46 -30.70 3.39
N ARG A 44 -8.72 -30.56 2.97
CA ARG A 44 -9.23 -29.31 2.38
C ARG A 44 -9.14 -28.14 3.35
N THR A 45 -9.52 -28.33 4.62
CA THR A 45 -9.38 -27.28 5.66
C THR A 45 -7.92 -26.87 5.84
N GLN A 46 -7.02 -27.85 5.93
CA GLN A 46 -5.58 -27.57 6.08
C GLN A 46 -5.00 -26.86 4.85
N ALA A 47 -5.44 -27.25 3.66
CA ALA A 47 -5.02 -26.60 2.41
C ALA A 47 -5.43 -25.10 2.39
N ALA A 48 -6.66 -24.78 2.82
CA ALA A 48 -7.10 -23.40 2.93
C ALA A 48 -6.22 -22.58 3.90
N LEU A 49 -5.89 -23.15 5.07
CA LEU A 49 -5.04 -22.50 6.06
C LEU A 49 -3.61 -22.25 5.54
N VAL A 50 -3.04 -23.24 4.82
CA VAL A 50 -1.68 -23.11 4.22
C VAL A 50 -1.65 -22.01 3.17
N LEU A 51 -2.66 -21.94 2.28
CA LEU A 51 -2.76 -20.87 1.29
C LEU A 51 -2.84 -19.49 1.97
N GLY A 52 -3.66 -19.36 3.02
CA GLY A 52 -3.77 -18.13 3.80
C GLY A 52 -2.48 -17.75 4.53
N GLN A 53 -1.73 -18.71 5.05
CA GLN A 53 -0.43 -18.47 5.71
C GLN A 53 0.66 -18.00 4.75
N ARG A 54 0.66 -18.53 3.53
CA ARG A 54 1.60 -18.10 2.47
C ARG A 54 1.30 -16.70 1.97
N GLY A 55 0.07 -16.21 2.12
CA GLY A 55 -0.32 -14.88 1.68
C GLY A 55 -0.20 -14.67 0.17
N ALA A 56 -0.14 -15.74 -0.62
CA ALA A 56 0.10 -15.66 -2.05
C ALA A 56 -1.17 -15.25 -2.78
N PRO A 57 -1.13 -14.18 -3.62
CA PRO A 57 -2.28 -13.77 -4.43
C PRO A 57 -2.83 -14.87 -5.33
N ASP A 58 -1.96 -15.78 -5.79
CA ASP A 58 -2.34 -16.92 -6.63
C ASP A 58 -3.32 -17.88 -5.93
N GLY A 59 -3.35 -17.88 -4.58
CA GLY A 59 -4.30 -18.65 -3.80
C GLY A 59 -5.72 -18.07 -3.72
N ILE A 60 -5.91 -16.80 -4.07
CA ILE A 60 -7.21 -16.11 -3.91
C ILE A 60 -8.32 -16.82 -4.68
N ALA A 61 -8.08 -17.19 -5.94
CA ALA A 61 -9.10 -17.83 -6.76
C ALA A 61 -9.57 -19.18 -6.19
N ALA A 62 -8.63 -20.00 -5.70
CA ALA A 62 -8.94 -21.29 -5.09
C ALA A 62 -9.70 -21.12 -3.76
N LEU A 63 -9.26 -20.17 -2.93
CA LEU A 63 -9.91 -19.87 -1.65
C LEU A 63 -11.31 -19.27 -1.84
N SER A 64 -11.50 -18.38 -2.81
CA SER A 64 -12.79 -17.79 -3.12
C SER A 64 -13.78 -18.84 -3.58
N ARG A 65 -13.36 -19.75 -4.45
CA ARG A 65 -14.19 -20.88 -4.85
C ARG A 65 -14.53 -21.76 -3.67
N ALA A 66 -13.55 -22.13 -2.83
CA ALA A 66 -13.80 -22.95 -1.66
C ALA A 66 -14.75 -22.27 -0.66
N LEU A 67 -14.66 -20.95 -0.49
CA LEU A 67 -15.56 -20.17 0.36
C LEU A 67 -17.00 -20.22 -0.15
N LEU A 68 -17.21 -20.13 -1.45
CA LEU A 68 -18.55 -20.01 -2.02
C LEU A 68 -19.21 -21.36 -2.34
N GLU A 69 -18.40 -22.41 -2.62
CA GLU A 69 -18.89 -23.65 -3.21
C GLU A 69 -18.62 -24.93 -2.38
N ASP A 70 -17.68 -24.91 -1.41
CA ASP A 70 -17.41 -26.15 -0.65
C ASP A 70 -18.62 -26.63 0.15
N ALA A 71 -18.95 -27.90 0.05
CA ALA A 71 -20.09 -28.48 0.75
C ALA A 71 -19.98 -28.37 2.28
N ALA A 72 -18.74 -28.39 2.83
CA ALA A 72 -18.51 -28.38 4.27
C ALA A 72 -18.34 -26.95 4.81
N PRO A 73 -19.20 -26.50 5.74
CA PRO A 73 -19.08 -25.17 6.35
C PRO A 73 -17.70 -24.93 6.99
N ALA A 74 -17.07 -25.95 7.55
CA ALA A 74 -15.75 -25.83 8.17
C ALA A 74 -14.66 -25.43 7.14
N VAL A 75 -14.73 -25.91 5.90
CA VAL A 75 -13.81 -25.50 4.82
C VAL A 75 -14.11 -24.06 4.41
N ARG A 76 -15.39 -23.70 4.29
CA ARG A 76 -15.79 -22.31 3.96
C ARG A 76 -15.32 -21.33 5.04
N VAL A 77 -15.43 -21.66 6.33
CA VAL A 77 -14.88 -20.86 7.43
C VAL A 77 -13.35 -20.70 7.32
N ALA A 78 -12.64 -21.80 7.04
CA ALA A 78 -11.19 -21.76 6.87
C ALA A 78 -10.78 -20.89 5.68
N ALA A 79 -11.51 -21.01 4.56
CA ALA A 79 -11.28 -20.20 3.36
C ALA A 79 -11.55 -18.71 3.61
N ALA A 80 -12.63 -18.37 4.34
CA ALA A 80 -12.89 -16.98 4.73
C ALA A 80 -11.76 -16.39 5.58
N SER A 81 -11.29 -17.13 6.58
CA SER A 81 -10.17 -16.73 7.42
C SER A 81 -8.86 -16.60 6.65
N ALA A 82 -8.65 -17.45 5.65
CA ALA A 82 -7.48 -17.39 4.77
C ALA A 82 -7.52 -16.16 3.86
N LEU A 83 -8.66 -15.86 3.25
CA LEU A 83 -8.86 -14.68 2.40
C LEU A 83 -8.66 -13.36 3.18
N GLY A 84 -9.07 -13.30 4.45
CA GLY A 84 -8.81 -12.14 5.30
C GLY A 84 -7.33 -11.86 5.55
N ARG A 85 -6.45 -12.83 5.35
CA ARG A 85 -4.99 -12.65 5.43
C ARG A 85 -4.37 -12.24 4.10
N ILE A 86 -4.98 -12.63 2.99
CA ILE A 86 -4.53 -12.30 1.64
C ILE A 86 -5.31 -11.08 1.16
N ARG A 87 -4.67 -9.94 1.06
CA ARG A 87 -5.31 -8.70 0.62
C ARG A 87 -5.55 -8.70 -0.88
N GLY A 88 -6.67 -8.14 -1.29
CA GLY A 88 -7.00 -7.95 -2.71
C GLY A 88 -8.50 -7.82 -2.95
N ALA A 89 -8.90 -7.04 -3.93
CA ALA A 89 -10.30 -6.79 -4.28
C ALA A 89 -11.11 -8.07 -4.55
N ALA A 90 -10.48 -9.09 -5.14
CA ALA A 90 -11.14 -10.38 -5.40
C ALA A 90 -11.44 -11.14 -4.10
N ALA A 91 -10.56 -11.06 -3.09
CA ALA A 91 -10.79 -11.65 -1.77
C ALA A 91 -11.96 -10.96 -1.06
N GLU A 92 -12.01 -9.63 -1.10
CA GLU A 92 -13.12 -8.85 -0.54
C GLU A 92 -14.46 -9.20 -1.20
N GLY A 93 -14.50 -9.30 -2.52
CA GLY A 93 -15.72 -9.64 -3.25
C GLY A 93 -16.32 -10.97 -2.79
N ALA A 94 -15.52 -12.02 -2.69
CA ALA A 94 -15.94 -13.33 -2.21
C ALA A 94 -16.40 -13.29 -0.73
N LEU A 95 -15.69 -12.55 0.11
CA LEU A 95 -16.06 -12.39 1.53
C LEU A 95 -17.39 -11.65 1.69
N ARG A 96 -17.63 -10.57 0.95
CA ARG A 96 -18.91 -9.84 0.97
C ARG A 96 -20.07 -10.73 0.49
N GLU A 97 -19.83 -11.53 -0.54
CA GLU A 97 -20.85 -12.47 -1.04
C GLU A 97 -21.17 -13.54 0.01
N ALA A 98 -20.17 -14.18 0.62
CA ALA A 98 -20.36 -15.16 1.67
C ALA A 98 -21.06 -14.57 2.91
N GLN A 99 -20.67 -13.35 3.32
CA GLN A 99 -21.31 -12.65 4.42
C GLN A 99 -22.81 -12.42 4.17
N ALA A 100 -23.18 -12.09 2.95
CA ALA A 100 -24.55 -11.76 2.58
C ALA A 100 -25.42 -12.99 2.33
N LYS A 101 -24.86 -14.06 1.74
CA LYS A 101 -25.66 -15.13 1.13
C LYS A 101 -25.43 -16.53 1.72
N ASP A 102 -24.34 -16.78 2.46
CA ASP A 102 -24.06 -18.14 2.97
C ASP A 102 -25.16 -18.59 3.94
N GLY A 103 -25.62 -19.81 3.78
CA GLY A 103 -26.67 -20.39 4.66
C GLY A 103 -26.19 -20.64 6.09
N ASP A 104 -24.88 -20.85 6.29
CA ASP A 104 -24.31 -21.13 7.61
C ASP A 104 -23.91 -19.87 8.35
N GLY A 105 -24.39 -19.72 9.59
CA GLY A 105 -24.11 -18.55 10.42
C GLY A 105 -22.64 -18.39 10.81
N ALA A 106 -21.89 -19.51 10.96
CA ALA A 106 -20.47 -19.46 11.29
C ALA A 106 -19.64 -18.96 10.11
N VAL A 107 -20.03 -19.33 8.88
CA VAL A 107 -19.39 -18.84 7.65
C VAL A 107 -19.64 -17.34 7.50
N ARG A 108 -20.88 -16.87 7.66
CA ARG A 108 -21.17 -15.43 7.61
C ARG A 108 -20.37 -14.65 8.66
N ALA A 109 -20.27 -15.17 9.88
CA ALA A 109 -19.49 -14.55 10.94
C ALA A 109 -17.98 -14.56 10.65
N ALA A 110 -17.46 -15.61 10.03
CA ALA A 110 -16.05 -15.68 9.62
C ALA A 110 -15.75 -14.70 8.51
N ALA A 111 -16.61 -14.60 7.50
CA ALA A 111 -16.48 -13.65 6.39
C ALA A 111 -16.51 -12.19 6.89
N ARG A 112 -17.43 -11.87 7.82
CA ARG A 112 -17.48 -10.55 8.43
C ARG A 112 -16.19 -10.21 9.18
N ARG A 113 -15.69 -11.12 10.04
CA ARG A 113 -14.42 -10.90 10.75
C ARG A 113 -13.25 -10.70 9.78
N ALA A 114 -13.21 -11.48 8.71
CA ALA A 114 -12.17 -11.33 7.69
C ALA A 114 -12.23 -9.96 7.01
N LEU A 115 -13.40 -9.42 6.72
CA LEU A 115 -13.58 -8.07 6.18
C LEU A 115 -13.14 -7.00 7.19
N ASP A 116 -13.53 -7.14 8.46
CA ASP A 116 -13.10 -6.24 9.54
C ASP A 116 -11.56 -6.24 9.68
N ASP A 117 -10.93 -7.42 9.60
CA ASP A 117 -9.47 -7.56 9.64
C ASP A 117 -8.77 -6.91 8.42
N LEU A 118 -9.37 -7.02 7.23
CA LEU A 118 -8.88 -6.36 6.01
C LEU A 118 -8.95 -4.84 6.14
N GLU A 119 -10.08 -4.29 6.61
CA GLU A 119 -10.25 -2.86 6.83
C GLU A 119 -9.26 -2.32 7.87
N GLN A 120 -9.14 -2.99 9.01
CA GLN A 120 -8.17 -2.62 10.05
C GLN A 120 -6.73 -2.72 9.52
N GLY A 121 -6.45 -3.77 8.78
CA GLY A 121 -5.16 -3.96 8.15
C GLY A 121 -4.82 -2.88 7.12
N ALA A 122 -5.78 -2.44 6.31
CA ALA A 122 -5.61 -1.35 5.35
C ALA A 122 -5.28 -0.01 6.03
N ARG A 123 -5.74 0.17 7.27
CA ARG A 123 -5.48 1.36 8.09
C ARG A 123 -4.18 1.28 8.90
N ARG A 124 -3.49 0.15 8.91
CA ARG A 124 -2.20 0.00 9.60
C ARG A 124 -1.06 0.44 8.70
N VAL A 125 -0.27 1.40 9.17
CA VAL A 125 0.77 2.06 8.40
C VAL A 125 2.08 2.04 9.17
N VAL A 126 3.17 1.64 8.51
CA VAL A 126 4.53 1.94 8.96
C VAL A 126 4.94 3.26 8.33
N LEU A 127 5.22 4.27 9.16
CA LEU A 127 5.82 5.52 8.72
C LEU A 127 7.34 5.41 8.92
N GLU A 128 8.08 5.32 7.82
CA GLU A 128 9.54 5.27 7.85
C GLU A 128 10.13 6.64 8.18
N GLU A 129 11.41 6.68 8.53
CA GLU A 129 12.12 7.92 8.74
C GLU A 129 12.08 8.80 7.49
N CYS A 130 11.98 10.12 7.70
CA CYS A 130 11.91 11.06 6.59
C CYS A 130 13.27 11.16 5.89
N GLY A 131 13.28 10.76 4.63
CA GLY A 131 14.42 10.89 3.72
C GLY A 131 14.50 12.27 3.06
N GLY A 132 15.34 12.35 2.01
CA GLY A 132 15.54 13.53 1.19
C GLY A 132 16.86 14.23 1.49
N THR A 133 17.39 14.90 0.47
CA THR A 133 18.64 15.67 0.53
C THR A 133 18.40 17.13 0.89
N ALA A 134 17.16 17.59 0.82
CA ALA A 134 16.76 18.94 1.15
C ALA A 134 16.23 19.03 2.60
N GLY A 135 16.40 20.19 3.18
CA GLY A 135 16.01 20.45 4.55
C GLY A 135 16.99 19.90 5.60
N ASP A 136 16.97 20.51 6.75
CA ASP A 136 17.74 20.06 7.92
C ASP A 136 17.01 18.97 8.70
N ALA A 137 17.61 18.46 9.76
CA ALA A 137 17.01 17.44 10.61
C ALA A 137 15.68 17.92 11.25
N ARG A 138 15.53 19.23 11.49
CA ARG A 138 14.30 19.80 12.04
C ARG A 138 13.16 19.77 11.04
N ALA A 139 13.42 20.11 9.77
CA ALA A 139 12.42 20.04 8.70
C ALA A 139 11.94 18.60 8.49
N ARG A 140 12.86 17.64 8.46
CA ARG A 140 12.51 16.22 8.35
C ARG A 140 11.69 15.72 9.55
N SER A 141 12.08 16.10 10.77
CA SER A 141 11.32 15.77 11.98
C SER A 141 9.94 16.41 12.00
N ALA A 142 9.83 17.68 11.56
CA ALA A 142 8.56 18.37 11.46
C ALA A 142 7.60 17.69 10.46
N LEU A 143 8.09 17.33 9.27
CA LEU A 143 7.29 16.59 8.28
C LEU A 143 6.85 15.24 8.83
N HIS A 144 7.76 14.47 9.43
CA HIS A 144 7.45 13.15 10.00
C HIS A 144 6.37 13.26 11.10
N GLY A 145 6.53 14.19 12.04
CA GLY A 145 5.56 14.41 13.11
C GLY A 145 4.20 14.88 12.59
N ALA A 146 4.21 15.78 11.60
CA ALA A 146 2.99 16.25 10.96
C ALA A 146 2.24 15.14 10.23
N LEU A 147 2.95 14.31 9.45
CA LEU A 147 2.36 13.14 8.77
C LEU A 147 1.78 12.16 9.78
N ALA A 148 2.51 11.84 10.85
CA ALA A 148 2.04 10.95 11.91
C ALA A 148 0.72 11.45 12.53
N ALA A 149 0.66 12.74 12.89
CA ALA A 149 -0.52 13.36 13.47
C ALA A 149 -1.70 13.39 12.49
N GLN A 150 -1.45 13.70 11.21
CA GLN A 150 -2.48 13.76 10.19
C GLN A 150 -3.04 12.37 9.83
N LEU A 151 -2.19 11.35 9.76
CA LEU A 151 -2.61 9.96 9.55
C LEU A 151 -3.47 9.46 10.71
N ALA A 152 -3.05 9.71 11.96
CA ALA A 152 -3.81 9.34 13.14
C ALA A 152 -5.21 9.99 13.16
N ARG A 153 -5.32 11.27 12.80
CA ARG A 153 -6.62 11.98 12.68
C ARG A 153 -7.54 11.38 11.65
N ARG A 154 -7.00 10.74 10.60
CA ARG A 154 -7.76 10.06 9.54
C ARG A 154 -8.04 8.59 9.84
N GLY A 155 -7.75 8.14 11.06
CA GLY A 155 -8.02 6.78 11.55
C GLY A 155 -7.02 5.74 11.08
N PHE A 156 -5.82 6.16 10.65
CA PHE A 156 -4.70 5.24 10.40
C PHE A 156 -3.96 4.95 11.71
N SER A 157 -3.61 3.69 11.90
CA SER A 157 -2.83 3.24 13.05
C SER A 157 -1.35 3.11 12.66
N LEU A 158 -0.50 3.89 13.29
CA LEU A 158 0.94 3.80 13.11
C LEU A 158 1.46 2.58 13.86
N VAL A 159 2.18 1.71 13.16
CA VAL A 159 2.77 0.50 13.72
C VAL A 159 4.28 0.48 13.46
N ALA A 160 5.02 -0.13 14.37
CA ALA A 160 6.45 -0.31 14.18
C ALA A 160 6.74 -1.35 13.08
N SER A 161 7.87 -1.19 12.38
CA SER A 161 8.35 -2.19 11.42
C SER A 161 8.54 -3.55 12.10
N GLY A 162 8.07 -4.62 11.46
CA GLY A 162 8.26 -5.98 11.94
C GLY A 162 7.22 -6.48 12.96
N GLN A 163 6.19 -5.71 13.28
CA GLN A 163 5.12 -6.19 14.16
C GLN A 163 4.29 -7.32 13.52
N PRO A 164 3.87 -8.33 14.32
CA PRO A 164 2.94 -9.38 13.87
C PRO A 164 1.62 -8.79 13.35
N GLY A 165 1.12 -9.34 12.26
CA GLY A 165 -0.10 -8.85 11.60
C GLY A 165 0.14 -7.79 10.53
N GLY A 166 1.40 -7.41 10.28
CA GLY A 166 1.84 -6.56 9.18
C GLY A 166 1.22 -5.16 9.15
N ALA A 167 1.88 -4.26 8.46
CA ALA A 167 1.26 -3.00 8.04
C ALA A 167 0.58 -3.21 6.68
N GLY A 168 -0.54 -2.52 6.45
CA GLY A 168 -1.13 -2.43 5.12
C GLY A 168 -0.21 -1.71 4.16
N TRP A 169 0.42 -0.68 4.70
CA TRP A 169 1.23 0.23 3.92
C TRP A 169 2.51 0.61 4.65
N ARG A 170 3.56 0.80 3.87
CA ARG A 170 4.80 1.41 4.31
C ARG A 170 4.94 2.74 3.61
N LEU A 171 5.00 3.81 4.37
CA LEU A 171 5.12 5.17 3.87
C LEU A 171 6.55 5.66 4.00
N LYS A 172 7.11 6.13 2.89
CA LYS A 172 8.47 6.71 2.80
C LYS A 172 8.35 8.19 2.52
N PRO A 173 8.37 9.03 3.55
CA PRO A 173 8.33 10.48 3.37
C PRO A 173 9.70 11.03 2.98
N ALA A 174 9.69 12.13 2.22
CA ALA A 174 10.90 12.86 1.87
C ALA A 174 10.63 14.37 1.78
N VAL A 175 11.55 15.18 2.28
CA VAL A 175 11.59 16.62 2.00
C VAL A 175 12.32 16.85 0.70
N LEU A 176 11.65 17.45 -0.29
CA LEU A 176 12.19 17.70 -1.62
C LEU A 176 12.88 19.08 -1.71
N SER A 177 12.26 20.12 -1.13
CA SER A 177 12.88 21.44 -1.04
C SER A 177 12.37 22.24 0.16
N VAL A 178 13.22 23.13 0.65
CA VAL A 178 12.89 24.19 1.61
C VAL A 178 13.57 25.46 1.10
N ASP A 179 12.80 26.29 0.44
CA ASP A 179 13.30 27.51 -0.20
C ASP A 179 12.92 28.71 0.66
N VAL A 180 13.92 29.48 1.10
CA VAL A 180 13.75 30.66 1.94
C VAL A 180 14.19 31.90 1.18
N HIS A 181 13.29 32.82 0.98
CA HIS A 181 13.53 34.10 0.31
C HIS A 181 13.25 35.28 1.25
N HIS A 182 14.21 36.13 1.40
CA HIS A 182 14.07 37.40 2.15
C HIS A 182 14.27 38.57 1.20
N GLY A 183 13.22 39.33 0.97
CA GLY A 183 13.27 40.49 0.07
C GLY A 183 12.09 41.45 0.27
N GLY A 184 12.36 42.75 0.12
CA GLY A 184 11.33 43.79 0.27
C GLY A 184 10.65 43.80 1.65
N GLY A 185 11.39 43.48 2.72
CA GLY A 185 10.83 43.42 4.08
C GLY A 185 9.87 42.24 4.32
N THR A 186 9.84 41.27 3.44
CA THR A 186 8.96 40.10 3.57
C THR A 186 9.79 38.82 3.54
N LEU A 187 9.56 37.93 4.51
CA LEU A 187 10.09 36.59 4.54
C LEU A 187 9.10 35.65 3.84
N ARG A 188 9.58 34.87 2.87
CA ARG A 188 8.83 33.85 2.15
C ARG A 188 9.52 32.52 2.34
N VAL A 189 8.73 31.51 2.66
CA VAL A 189 9.20 30.13 2.75
C VAL A 189 8.30 29.28 1.85
N GLU A 190 8.92 28.51 0.97
CA GLU A 190 8.26 27.51 0.13
C GLU A 190 8.84 26.14 0.46
N VAL A 191 7.97 25.15 0.66
CA VAL A 191 8.36 23.78 0.96
C VAL A 191 7.72 22.82 -0.02
N LYS A 192 8.44 21.78 -0.37
CA LYS A 192 7.93 20.64 -1.13
C LYS A 192 8.31 19.35 -0.44
N ALA A 193 7.37 18.43 -0.38
CA ALA A 193 7.55 17.12 0.23
C ALA A 193 6.85 16.05 -0.61
N SER A 194 7.29 14.81 -0.50
CA SER A 194 6.66 13.66 -1.11
C SER A 194 6.50 12.53 -0.14
N VAL A 195 5.56 11.63 -0.43
CA VAL A 195 5.40 10.36 0.28
C VAL A 195 5.17 9.27 -0.75
N ILE A 196 5.98 8.23 -0.69
CA ILE A 196 5.80 7.01 -1.47
C ILE A 196 5.13 5.98 -0.58
N ALA A 197 3.99 5.45 -1.00
CA ALA A 197 3.30 4.35 -0.35
C ALA A 197 3.64 3.03 -1.03
N VAL A 198 4.08 2.08 -0.24
CA VAL A 198 4.48 0.75 -0.69
C VAL A 198 3.59 -0.28 0.00
N ASP A 199 3.07 -1.24 -0.74
CA ASP A 199 2.24 -2.33 -0.20
C ASP A 199 3.08 -3.37 0.56
N ALA A 200 2.41 -4.37 1.13
CA ALA A 200 3.07 -5.46 1.85
C ALA A 200 4.01 -6.30 0.97
N ASN A 201 3.83 -6.28 -0.36
CA ASN A 201 4.64 -7.01 -1.33
C ASN A 201 5.82 -6.18 -1.87
N GLY A 202 5.99 -4.95 -1.39
CA GLY A 202 7.05 -4.06 -1.85
C GLY A 202 6.74 -3.29 -3.14
N ARG A 203 5.50 -3.32 -3.64
CA ARG A 203 5.09 -2.59 -4.84
C ARG A 203 4.70 -1.17 -4.46
N ILE A 204 5.07 -0.21 -5.29
CA ILE A 204 4.65 1.17 -5.13
C ILE A 204 3.17 1.27 -5.51
N ALA A 205 2.34 1.58 -4.52
CA ALA A 205 0.91 1.78 -4.71
C ALA A 205 0.56 3.23 -5.05
N ALA A 206 1.26 4.18 -4.43
CA ALA A 206 1.06 5.59 -4.69
C ALA A 206 2.33 6.40 -4.45
N MET A 207 2.48 7.48 -5.20
CA MET A 207 3.40 8.56 -4.92
C MET A 207 2.58 9.84 -4.88
N VAL A 208 2.71 10.58 -3.80
CA VAL A 208 2.00 11.85 -3.60
C VAL A 208 3.01 12.91 -3.25
N GLU A 209 2.91 14.05 -3.94
CA GLU A 209 3.67 15.24 -3.66
C GLU A 209 2.76 16.35 -3.16
N GLY A 210 3.26 17.14 -2.23
CA GLY A 210 2.57 18.30 -1.71
C GLY A 210 3.55 19.41 -1.39
N GLY A 211 3.04 20.61 -1.38
CA GLY A 211 3.83 21.77 -1.05
C GLY A 211 2.99 22.85 -0.38
N ALA A 212 3.66 23.73 0.33
CA ALA A 212 3.02 24.89 0.94
C ALA A 212 3.94 26.10 0.92
N ARG A 213 3.32 27.28 0.98
CA ARG A 213 4.00 28.57 1.02
C ARG A 213 3.56 29.35 2.24
N ALA A 214 4.52 29.95 2.93
CA ALA A 214 4.26 30.87 4.03
C ALA A 214 4.87 32.23 3.70
N ARG A 215 4.20 33.30 4.11
CA ARG A 215 4.67 34.69 3.98
C ARG A 215 4.50 35.41 5.30
N SER A 216 5.49 36.18 5.68
CA SER A 216 5.40 37.05 6.87
C SER A 216 6.09 38.39 6.60
N PRO A 217 5.31 39.46 6.46
CA PRO A 217 5.86 40.83 6.38
C PRO A 217 6.55 41.22 7.69
N GLY A 218 7.72 41.84 7.61
CA GLY A 218 8.46 42.30 8.78
C GLY A 218 9.11 41.21 9.64
N ALA A 219 8.98 39.94 9.27
CA ALA A 219 9.57 38.86 10.04
C ALA A 219 11.11 38.82 9.87
N PRO A 220 11.85 38.67 10.99
CA PRO A 220 13.30 38.52 10.92
C PRO A 220 13.69 37.17 10.29
N PRO A 221 14.90 37.04 9.71
CA PRO A 221 15.39 35.80 9.11
C PRO A 221 15.34 34.59 10.05
N ALA A 222 15.50 34.81 11.35
CA ALA A 222 15.39 33.78 12.37
C ALA A 222 14.02 33.09 12.43
N SER A 223 12.98 33.70 11.87
CA SER A 223 11.63 33.12 11.78
C SER A 223 11.47 32.11 10.64
N ALA A 224 12.49 31.92 9.77
CA ALA A 224 12.42 31.04 8.64
C ALA A 224 12.17 29.58 9.05
N ALA A 225 12.88 29.04 10.05
CA ALA A 225 12.74 27.67 10.49
C ALA A 225 11.34 27.34 11.07
N PRO A 226 10.75 28.14 11.98
CA PRO A 226 9.38 27.90 12.44
C PRO A 226 8.35 28.07 11.32
N MET A 227 8.56 28.99 10.38
CA MET A 227 7.69 29.12 9.21
C MET A 227 7.78 27.91 8.29
N ALA A 228 8.97 27.34 8.05
CA ALA A 228 9.16 26.14 7.28
C ALA A 228 8.45 24.94 7.94
N ALA A 229 8.57 24.77 9.26
CA ALA A 229 7.86 23.73 9.99
C ALA A 229 6.34 23.83 9.80
N LYS A 230 5.77 25.01 9.94
CA LYS A 230 4.34 25.26 9.74
C LYS A 230 3.89 25.05 8.29
N ALA A 231 4.73 25.38 7.32
CA ALA A 231 4.46 25.08 5.91
C ALA A 231 4.52 23.58 5.64
N LEU A 232 5.44 22.83 6.26
CA LEU A 232 5.50 21.37 6.16
C LEU A 232 4.29 20.70 6.80
N GLU A 233 3.73 21.22 7.89
CA GLU A 233 2.46 20.75 8.45
C GLU A 233 1.30 20.89 7.46
N ALA A 234 1.22 22.02 6.76
CA ALA A 234 0.22 22.25 5.73
C ALA A 234 0.41 21.32 4.53
N ALA A 235 1.64 21.11 4.07
CA ALA A 235 1.98 20.16 3.02
C ALA A 235 1.62 18.72 3.42
N ALA A 236 1.91 18.31 4.66
CA ALA A 236 1.55 17.01 5.20
C ALA A 236 0.04 16.79 5.22
N SER A 237 -0.77 17.81 5.52
CA SER A 237 -2.23 17.70 5.47
C SER A 237 -2.71 17.37 4.05
N SER A 238 -2.27 18.15 3.05
CA SER A 238 -2.62 17.91 1.64
C SER A 238 -2.18 16.54 1.16
N ILE A 239 -0.95 16.13 1.48
CA ILE A 239 -0.44 14.80 1.14
C ILE A 239 -1.30 13.70 1.76
N CYS A 240 -1.69 13.84 3.03
CA CYS A 240 -2.50 12.83 3.72
C CYS A 240 -3.93 12.75 3.19
N ASP A 241 -4.52 13.83 2.68
CA ASP A 241 -5.84 13.80 2.03
C ASP A 241 -5.80 12.95 0.75
N ASP A 242 -4.80 13.19 -0.10
CA ASP A 242 -4.58 12.40 -1.31
C ASP A 242 -4.22 10.95 -1.02
N LEU A 243 -3.34 10.71 -0.05
CA LEU A 243 -2.96 9.35 0.38
C LEU A 243 -4.16 8.57 0.89
N ALA A 244 -4.96 9.15 1.80
CA ALA A 244 -6.12 8.48 2.36
C ALA A 244 -7.07 8.01 1.27
N THR A 245 -7.36 8.87 0.29
CA THR A 245 -8.21 8.54 -0.85
C THR A 245 -7.65 7.40 -1.68
N ARG A 246 -6.34 7.44 -1.98
CA ARG A 246 -5.68 6.43 -2.82
C ARG A 246 -5.52 5.10 -2.10
N LEU A 247 -5.09 5.11 -0.83
CA LEU A 247 -4.84 3.88 -0.06
C LEU A 247 -6.12 3.10 0.25
N LEU A 248 -7.26 3.81 0.44
CA LEU A 248 -8.55 3.18 0.64
C LEU A 248 -9.20 2.69 -0.67
N ALA A 249 -8.84 3.29 -1.81
CA ALA A 249 -9.31 2.85 -3.12
C ALA A 249 -8.49 1.67 -3.70
N PHE A 250 -7.33 1.36 -3.13
CA PHE A 250 -6.42 0.32 -3.62
C PHE A 250 -6.72 -1.08 -3.04
N ASN A 251 -7.75 -1.19 -2.21
CA ASN A 251 -8.21 -2.45 -1.61
C ASN A 251 -9.16 -3.22 -2.51
#